data_b7e27503c35f8d4bf35fe2ee500ecdd6
#
_entry.id   b7e27503c35f8d4bf35fe2ee500ecdd6
#
_cell.length_a   1.000
_cell.length_b   1.000
_cell.length_c   1.000
_cell.angle_alpha   90.00
_cell.angle_beta   90.00
_cell.angle_gamma   90.00
#
_symmetry.space_group_name_H-M   'P 1'
#
loop_
_entity.id
_entity.type
_entity.pdbx_description
1 polymer ?
#
loop_
_entity_poly.entity_id
_entity_poly.type
_entity_poly.pdbx_seq_one_letter_code
_entity_poly.pdbx_strand_id
1 'polypeptide(L)'
;AEKLNQGFVVFCSVKLRRLNKEIAAEFTRIIQEIPQVTECYNISGSYDYLLKIHAPNMRYYQEFILNVLGTIDSLGSLESTFVMDEVKHEYGIHI
;
A
#
# COMPACT_ATOMS: atom_id res chain seq x y z
N ALA A 1 -9.85 -18.91 12.87
CA ALA A 1 -10.82 -18.42 13.77
C ALA A 1 -10.60 -16.95 14.06
N GLU A 2 -9.49 -16.69 14.58
CA GLU A 2 -9.21 -15.32 14.96
C GLU A 2 -9.08 -14.40 13.80
N LYS A 3 -9.03 -14.95 12.64
CA LYS A 3 -8.88 -14.12 11.48
C LYS A 3 -9.98 -13.13 11.30
N LEU A 4 -11.12 -13.42 11.88
CA LEU A 4 -12.24 -12.52 11.78
C LEU A 4 -11.94 -11.16 12.36
N ASN A 5 -11.03 -11.11 13.32
CA ASN A 5 -10.74 -9.88 14.01
C ASN A 5 -9.45 -9.24 13.56
N GLN A 6 -8.83 -9.79 12.54
CA GLN A 6 -7.54 -9.28 12.10
C GLN A 6 -7.63 -8.35 10.93
N GLY A 7 -8.84 -8.11 10.47
CA GLY A 7 -9.01 -7.20 9.36
C GLY A 7 -8.62 -7.82 8.05
N PHE A 8 -8.18 -6.98 7.14
CA PHE A 8 -7.83 -7.44 5.81
C PHE A 8 -6.60 -6.73 5.29
N VAL A 9 -6.11 -7.25 4.15
CA VAL A 9 -4.94 -6.73 3.49
C VAL A 9 -5.38 -6.08 2.20
N VAL A 10 -4.83 -4.90 1.92
CA VAL A 10 -5.09 -4.19 0.70
C VAL A 10 -3.77 -3.91 0.01
N PHE A 11 -3.71 -4.16 -1.29
CA PHE A 11 -2.58 -3.76 -2.08
C PHE A 11 -2.95 -2.46 -2.78
N CYS A 12 -2.16 -1.44 -2.56
CA CYS A 12 -2.44 -0.12 -3.09
C CYS A 12 -1.37 0.26 -4.10
N SER A 13 -1.78 0.41 -5.35
CA SER A 13 -0.87 0.81 -6.41
C SER A 13 -0.85 2.33 -6.47
N VAL A 14 0.33 2.91 -6.44
CA VAL A 14 0.50 4.35 -6.34
C VAL A 14 1.25 4.87 -7.56
N LYS A 15 0.73 5.94 -8.14
CA LYS A 15 1.42 6.66 -9.18
C LYS A 15 1.68 8.07 -8.70
N LEU A 16 2.93 8.52 -8.80
CA LEU A 16 3.30 9.85 -8.38
C LEU A 16 2.96 10.85 -9.48
N ARG A 17 2.66 12.09 -9.07
CA ARG A 17 2.35 13.15 -10.04
C ARG A 17 3.52 13.40 -10.97
N ARG A 18 4.70 13.34 -10.42
CA ARG A 18 5.93 13.54 -11.15
C ARG A 18 6.95 12.59 -10.59
N LEU A 19 7.67 11.91 -11.45
CA LEU A 19 8.64 10.93 -11.01
C LEU A 19 10.03 11.47 -11.28
N ASN A 20 10.73 11.83 -10.21
CA ASN A 20 12.15 12.14 -10.30
C ASN A 20 12.78 11.67 -9.01
N LYS A 21 14.11 11.78 -8.95
CA LYS A 21 14.85 11.20 -7.85
C LYS A 21 14.46 11.79 -6.50
N GLU A 22 14.27 13.11 -6.49
CA GLU A 22 13.97 13.79 -5.23
C GLU A 22 12.57 13.45 -4.73
N ILE A 23 11.61 13.43 -5.63
CA ILE A 23 10.24 13.12 -5.24
C ILE A 23 10.12 11.67 -4.80
N ALA A 24 10.82 10.77 -5.50
CA ALA A 24 10.80 9.36 -5.11
C ALA A 24 11.40 9.18 -3.71
N ALA A 25 12.50 9.86 -3.43
CA ALA A 25 13.14 9.75 -2.12
C ALA A 25 12.22 10.28 -1.03
N GLU A 26 11.58 11.40 -1.29
CA GLU A 26 10.65 11.97 -0.31
C GLU A 26 9.48 11.04 -0.06
N PHE A 27 8.92 10.48 -1.12
CA PHE A 27 7.79 9.58 -0.99
C PHE A 27 8.16 8.36 -0.16
N THR A 28 9.30 7.74 -0.46
CA THR A 28 9.68 6.54 0.29
C THR A 28 9.99 6.87 1.73
N ARG A 29 10.54 8.04 2.00
CA ARG A 29 10.78 8.44 3.38
C ARG A 29 9.47 8.56 4.16
N ILE A 30 8.48 9.18 3.55
CA ILE A 30 7.19 9.33 4.19
C ILE A 30 6.54 7.97 4.43
N ILE A 31 6.58 7.11 3.42
CA ILE A 31 5.95 5.80 3.53
C ILE A 31 6.56 4.96 4.63
N GLN A 32 7.88 5.06 4.81
CA GLN A 32 8.54 4.26 5.82
C GLN A 32 8.10 4.59 7.23
N GLU A 33 7.51 5.76 7.41
CA GLU A 33 7.05 6.16 8.73
C GLU A 33 5.58 5.91 8.98
N ILE A 34 4.90 5.27 8.03
CA ILE A 34 3.47 4.97 8.17
C ILE A 34 3.32 3.52 8.62
N PRO A 35 2.92 3.30 9.88
CA PRO A 35 2.91 1.92 10.40
C PRO A 35 1.90 1.02 9.73
N GLN A 36 0.83 1.57 9.16
CA GLN A 36 -0.16 0.74 8.49
C GLN A 36 0.37 0.11 7.22
N VAL A 37 1.42 0.69 6.64
CA VAL A 37 2.05 0.14 5.44
C VAL A 37 3.13 -0.82 5.88
N THR A 38 2.91 -2.10 5.62
CA THR A 38 3.84 -3.12 6.06
C THR A 38 4.87 -3.49 5.01
N GLU A 39 4.56 -3.23 3.74
CA GLU A 39 5.49 -3.48 2.66
C GLU A 39 5.32 -2.41 1.61
N CYS A 40 6.41 -2.07 0.95
CA CYS A 40 6.39 -1.07 -0.11
C CYS A 40 7.41 -1.48 -1.15
N TYR A 41 6.96 -1.58 -2.40
CA TYR A 41 7.81 -2.01 -3.49
C TYR A 41 7.81 -0.95 -4.58
N ASN A 42 8.95 -0.73 -5.17
CA ASN A 42 9.05 0.06 -6.38
C ASN A 42 8.79 -0.87 -7.55
N ILE A 43 7.81 -0.53 -8.36
CA ILE A 43 7.39 -1.42 -9.45
C ILE A 43 7.49 -0.69 -10.77
N SER A 44 7.37 -1.45 -11.85
CA SER A 44 7.36 -0.90 -13.19
C SER A 44 5.95 -1.07 -13.76
N GLY A 45 5.70 -0.35 -14.84
CA GLY A 45 4.41 -0.43 -15.52
C GLY A 45 3.62 0.84 -15.28
N SER A 46 2.32 0.67 -15.11
CA SER A 46 1.41 1.81 -15.01
C SER A 46 1.55 2.57 -13.70
N TYR A 47 2.08 1.93 -12.68
CA TYR A 47 2.21 2.54 -11.36
C TYR A 47 3.65 2.51 -10.92
N ASP A 48 3.97 3.33 -9.92
CA ASP A 48 5.35 3.48 -9.47
C ASP A 48 5.65 2.67 -8.23
N TYR A 49 4.68 2.53 -7.34
CA TYR A 49 4.88 1.81 -6.08
C TYR A 49 3.70 0.93 -5.77
N LEU A 50 3.98 -0.16 -5.08
CA LEU A 50 2.95 -1.06 -4.58
C LEU A 50 3.09 -1.14 -3.08
N LEU A 51 2.02 -0.78 -2.38
CA LEU A 51 1.99 -0.80 -0.92
C LEU A 51 1.12 -1.94 -0.44
N LYS A 52 1.56 -2.57 0.64
CA LYS A 52 0.74 -3.56 1.33
C LYS A 52 0.27 -2.92 2.62
N ILE A 53 -1.04 -2.79 2.78
CA ILE A 53 -1.63 -2.08 3.88
C ILE A 53 -2.54 -3.01 4.67
N HIS A 54 -2.43 -2.95 5.99
CA HIS A 54 -3.30 -3.72 6.86
C HIS A 54 -4.33 -2.80 7.48
N ALA A 55 -5.58 -3.21 7.43
CA ALA A 55 -6.67 -2.42 7.98
C ALA A 55 -7.65 -3.34 8.69
N PRO A 56 -8.18 -2.92 9.85
CA PRO A 56 -9.12 -3.77 10.58
C PRO A 56 -10.50 -3.83 9.94
N ASN A 57 -10.89 -2.78 9.21
CA ASN A 57 -12.19 -2.78 8.55
C ASN A 57 -12.16 -1.75 7.43
N MET A 58 -13.23 -1.75 6.65
CA MET A 58 -13.31 -0.89 5.48
C MET A 58 -13.33 0.59 5.83
N ARG A 59 -14.04 0.95 6.89
CA ARG A 59 -14.08 2.34 7.29
C ARG A 59 -12.70 2.86 7.66
N TYR A 60 -11.96 2.05 8.39
CA TYR A 60 -10.60 2.41 8.77
C TYR A 60 -9.76 2.65 7.52
N TYR A 61 -9.88 1.76 6.54
CA TYR A 61 -9.11 1.90 5.32
C TYR A 61 -9.47 3.17 4.56
N GLN A 62 -10.76 3.47 4.47
CA GLN A 62 -11.20 4.67 3.77
C GLN A 62 -10.67 5.93 4.44
N GLU A 63 -10.71 5.96 5.76
CA GLU A 63 -10.18 7.10 6.49
C GLU A 63 -8.67 7.20 6.34
N PHE A 64 -7.99 6.05 6.31
CA PHE A 64 -6.57 6.03 6.10
C PHE A 64 -6.19 6.64 4.74
N ILE A 65 -6.93 6.26 3.71
CA ILE A 65 -6.68 6.82 2.38
C ILE A 65 -6.87 8.33 2.38
N LEU A 66 -7.95 8.80 2.99
CA LEU A 66 -8.24 10.23 2.95
C LEU A 66 -7.32 11.05 3.84
N ASN A 67 -7.02 10.54 5.02
CA ASN A 67 -6.34 11.35 6.02
C ASN A 67 -4.84 11.15 6.06
N VAL A 68 -4.35 10.06 5.51
CA VAL A 68 -2.92 9.77 5.56
C VAL A 68 -2.33 9.81 4.16
N LEU A 69 -2.74 8.89 3.30
CA LEU A 69 -2.17 8.85 1.96
C LEU A 69 -2.58 10.04 1.13
N GLY A 70 -3.81 10.51 1.31
CA GLY A 70 -4.30 11.63 0.54
C GLY A 70 -3.63 12.94 0.85
N THR A 71 -2.88 13.03 1.95
CA THR A 71 -2.17 14.25 2.29
C THR A 71 -0.79 14.33 1.67
N ILE A 72 -0.36 13.28 1.00
CA ILE A 72 0.97 13.27 0.38
C ILE A 72 0.88 14.02 -0.93
N ASP A 73 1.60 15.14 -1.02
CA ASP A 73 1.51 16.01 -2.19
C ASP A 73 1.93 15.35 -3.48
N SER A 74 2.92 14.48 -3.41
CA SER A 74 3.46 13.88 -4.62
C SER A 74 2.58 12.78 -5.19
N LEU A 75 1.55 12.37 -4.44
CA LEU A 75 0.69 11.28 -4.88
C LEU A 75 -0.24 11.75 -5.98
N GLY A 76 -0.18 11.11 -7.13
CA GLY A 76 -1.00 11.48 -8.27
C GLY A 76 -2.29 10.69 -8.34
N SER A 77 -2.19 9.38 -8.26
CA SER A 77 -3.37 8.53 -8.27
C SER A 77 -3.03 7.25 -7.53
N LEU A 78 -4.07 6.55 -7.12
CA LEU A 78 -3.86 5.27 -6.47
C LEU A 78 -5.02 4.36 -6.80
N GLU A 79 -4.74 3.07 -6.74
CA GLU A 79 -5.75 2.05 -7.00
C GLU A 79 -5.64 1.01 -5.90
N SER A 80 -6.76 0.76 -5.23
CA SER A 80 -6.82 -0.20 -4.14
C SER A 80 -7.29 -1.55 -4.66
N THR A 81 -6.59 -2.59 -4.28
CA THR A 81 -6.93 -3.95 -4.65
C THR A 81 -7.07 -4.76 -3.38
N PHE A 82 -8.28 -5.22 -3.11
CA PHE A 82 -8.56 -5.96 -1.89
C PHE A 82 -8.33 -7.44 -2.13
N VAL A 83 -7.69 -8.09 -1.16
CA VAL A 83 -7.49 -9.53 -1.24
C VAL A 83 -8.79 -10.21 -0.85
N MET A 84 -9.42 -10.88 -1.82
CA MET A 84 -10.68 -11.54 -1.57
C MET A 84 -10.50 -12.92 -0.96
N ASP A 85 -9.43 -13.60 -1.35
CA ASP A 85 -9.20 -14.95 -0.88
C ASP A 85 -7.74 -15.29 -1.09
N GLU A 86 -7.15 -15.93 -0.10
CA GLU A 86 -5.78 -16.36 -0.22
C GLU A 86 -5.76 -17.81 -0.64
N VAL A 87 -5.54 -18.04 -1.93
CA VAL A 87 -5.62 -19.39 -2.49
C VAL A 87 -4.43 -20.25 -2.07
N LYS A 88 -3.27 -19.62 -1.97
CA LYS A 88 -2.07 -20.35 -1.61
C LYS A 88 -1.07 -19.38 -1.00
N HIS A 89 -0.42 -19.83 0.06
CA HIS A 89 0.57 -19.01 0.72
C HIS A 89 1.70 -19.92 1.18
N GLU A 90 2.87 -19.74 0.57
CA GLU A 90 4.05 -20.50 0.94
C GLU A 90 5.16 -19.55 1.32
N TYR A 91 5.82 -19.88 2.41
CA TYR A 91 7.00 -19.13 2.80
C TYR A 91 8.20 -19.68 2.09
N GLY A 92 9.04 -18.79 1.65
CA GLY A 92 10.24 -19.19 0.96
C GLY A 92 9.96 -19.49 -0.48
N ILE A 93 11.01 -19.42 -1.26
CA ILE A 93 10.93 -19.65 -2.69
C ILE A 93 11.82 -20.82 -3.02
N HIS A 94 11.26 -21.78 -3.70
CA HIS A 94 12.01 -22.95 -4.09
C HIS A 94 12.45 -22.78 -5.54
N ILE A 95 13.68 -22.44 -5.67
CA ILE A 95 14.23 -22.18 -6.98
C ILE A 95 15.24 -23.24 -7.34
#